data_066c2cc7aa0effe1285b16e386ff35ad
#
_entry.id   066c2cc7aa0effe1285b16e386ff35ad
#
_cell.length_a   1.000
_cell.length_b   1.000
_cell.length_c   1.000
_cell.angle_alpha   90.00
_cell.angle_beta   90.00
_cell.angle_gamma   90.00
#
_symmetry.space_group_name_H-M   'P 1'
#
loop_
_entity.id
_entity.type
_entity.pdbx_description
1 polymer ?
#
loop_
_entity_poly.entity_id
_entity_poly.type
_entity_poly.pdbx_seq_one_letter_code
_entity_poly.pdbx_strand_id
1 'polypeptide(L)'
;LVDVATSISRVALGTWERTELTLPEAASAHVVAASPLAGDEFWVAASSFTTPTTLLRGDASGALTEAKRAPAHFDTSGLETRQHWVTSADGTRLPYFITGDFSLGARPTLVGGYGGFEVSLTPAFSNVRGIAWLEQGNFYVQPNLRGGGEFGPEWHSQVVKTNRHKVWEDHKAVLEDVVARGYATPAQIAIRGGSNGGLLT
;
A
#
# COMPACT_ATOMS: atom_id res chain seq x y z
N LEU A 1 -0.75 -6.85 -9.43
CA LEU A 1 0.08 -6.39 -8.30
C LEU A 1 1.35 -7.22 -8.21
N VAL A 2 2.44 -6.59 -7.85
CA VAL A 2 3.69 -7.25 -7.47
C VAL A 2 3.97 -6.78 -6.04
N ASP A 3 3.97 -7.72 -5.09
CA ASP A 3 4.15 -7.42 -3.65
C ASP A 3 3.28 -6.24 -3.17
N VAL A 4 2.00 -6.25 -3.60
CA VAL A 4 0.97 -5.23 -3.29
C VAL A 4 1.13 -3.89 -4.01
N ALA A 5 2.28 -3.56 -4.58
CA ALA A 5 2.45 -2.41 -5.45
C ALA A 5 1.96 -2.71 -6.88
N THR A 6 1.56 -1.68 -7.61
CA THR A 6 1.11 -1.85 -9.00
C THR A 6 2.30 -1.85 -9.96
N SER A 7 2.31 -2.84 -10.86
CA SER A 7 3.15 -2.84 -12.07
C SER A 7 2.23 -2.70 -13.29
N ILE A 8 2.54 -1.80 -14.19
CA ILE A 8 1.87 -1.61 -15.47
C ILE A 8 2.89 -1.79 -16.58
N SER A 9 2.53 -2.56 -17.60
CA SER A 9 3.39 -2.78 -18.74
C SER A 9 2.65 -2.48 -20.04
N ARG A 10 3.38 -1.94 -21.01
CA ARG A 10 2.96 -1.86 -22.39
C ARG A 10 3.41 -3.10 -23.12
N VAL A 11 2.55 -3.62 -23.99
CA VAL A 11 2.86 -4.78 -24.85
C VAL A 11 2.73 -4.33 -26.30
N ALA A 12 3.78 -4.48 -27.08
CA ALA A 12 3.77 -4.18 -28.51
C ALA A 12 3.00 -5.25 -29.29
N LEU A 13 2.01 -4.82 -30.09
CA LEU A 13 1.26 -5.73 -30.93
C LEU A 13 2.17 -6.30 -32.03
N GLY A 14 2.06 -7.59 -32.28
CA GLY A 14 2.83 -8.31 -33.30
C GLY A 14 4.12 -8.93 -32.75
N THR A 15 4.94 -8.21 -32.02
CA THR A 15 6.17 -8.76 -31.40
C THR A 15 5.91 -9.32 -30.00
N TRP A 16 4.87 -8.86 -29.32
CA TRP A 16 4.53 -9.19 -27.92
C TRP A 16 5.60 -8.77 -26.92
N GLU A 17 6.50 -7.87 -27.34
CA GLU A 17 7.51 -7.33 -26.46
C GLU A 17 6.85 -6.51 -25.35
N ARG A 18 7.26 -6.81 -24.11
CA ARG A 18 6.74 -6.16 -22.90
C ARG A 18 7.73 -5.12 -22.40
N THR A 19 7.28 -3.89 -22.23
CA THR A 19 8.02 -2.80 -21.60
C THR A 19 7.29 -2.35 -20.33
N GLU A 20 7.96 -2.38 -19.21
CA GLU A 20 7.39 -1.92 -17.94
C GLU A 20 7.41 -0.39 -17.85
N LEU A 21 6.32 0.20 -17.35
CA LEU A 21 6.23 1.65 -17.13
C LEU A 21 6.84 2.00 -15.79
N THR A 22 7.62 3.07 -15.74
CA THR A 22 8.20 3.58 -14.48
C THR A 22 7.12 4.33 -13.70
N LEU A 23 6.59 3.71 -12.65
CA LEU A 23 5.65 4.31 -11.71
C LEU A 23 6.39 4.88 -10.49
N PRO A 24 5.76 5.78 -9.71
CA PRO A 24 6.27 6.16 -8.39
C PRO A 24 6.46 4.93 -7.50
N GLU A 25 7.44 4.99 -6.60
CA GLU A 25 7.75 3.90 -5.68
C GLU A 25 6.55 3.55 -4.79
N ALA A 26 6.34 2.27 -4.56
CA ALA A 26 5.21 1.74 -3.76
C ALA A 26 3.86 2.36 -4.15
N ALA A 27 3.61 2.53 -5.46
CA ALA A 27 2.37 3.13 -5.95
C ALA A 27 1.25 2.12 -6.13
N SER A 28 0.04 2.60 -5.92
CA SER A 28 -1.19 2.05 -6.49
C SER A 28 -1.51 2.83 -7.76
N ALA A 29 -1.66 2.14 -8.89
CA ALA A 29 -1.90 2.80 -10.17
C ALA A 29 -2.87 1.98 -11.04
N HIS A 30 -3.56 2.67 -11.95
CA HIS A 30 -4.43 2.02 -12.95
C HIS A 30 -4.51 2.87 -14.22
N VAL A 31 -4.73 2.20 -15.34
CA VAL A 31 -4.98 2.87 -16.61
C VAL A 31 -6.39 3.48 -16.57
N VAL A 32 -6.45 4.80 -16.73
CA VAL A 32 -7.72 5.57 -16.71
C VAL A 32 -8.34 5.62 -18.08
N ALA A 33 -7.51 5.82 -19.11
CA ALA A 33 -7.96 5.92 -20.48
C ALA A 33 -6.84 5.51 -21.45
N ALA A 34 -7.26 4.91 -22.56
CA ALA A 34 -6.47 4.69 -23.76
C ALA A 34 -7.42 4.71 -24.96
N SER A 35 -6.98 5.23 -26.09
CA SER A 35 -7.82 5.25 -27.30
C SER A 35 -7.08 4.64 -28.47
N PRO A 36 -7.58 3.54 -29.05
CA PRO A 36 -6.99 2.94 -30.24
C PRO A 36 -7.14 3.83 -31.48
N LEU A 37 -8.00 4.86 -31.42
CA LEU A 37 -8.23 5.79 -32.52
C LEU A 37 -7.39 7.06 -32.42
N ALA A 38 -6.84 7.37 -31.24
CA ALA A 38 -6.05 8.57 -30.97
C ALA A 38 -4.52 8.32 -30.93
N GLY A 39 -4.07 7.17 -31.45
CA GLY A 39 -2.66 6.79 -31.44
C GLY A 39 -2.28 6.07 -30.14
N ASP A 40 -0.99 6.21 -29.75
CA ASP A 40 -0.41 5.47 -28.63
C ASP A 40 -0.52 6.22 -27.29
N GLU A 41 -1.35 7.23 -27.21
CA GLU A 41 -1.56 8.00 -25.98
C GLU A 41 -2.41 7.21 -24.99
N PHE A 42 -1.99 7.19 -23.73
CA PHE A 42 -2.73 6.59 -22.63
C PHE A 42 -2.57 7.41 -21.34
N TRP A 43 -3.48 7.18 -20.39
CA TRP A 43 -3.52 7.91 -19.14
C TRP A 43 -3.52 6.96 -17.96
N VAL A 44 -2.70 7.26 -16.95
CA VAL A 44 -2.55 6.48 -15.73
C VAL A 44 -2.82 7.38 -14.52
N ALA A 45 -3.67 6.94 -13.60
CA ALA A 45 -3.76 7.54 -12.29
C ALA A 45 -2.88 6.72 -11.33
N ALA A 46 -2.00 7.41 -10.59
CA ALA A 46 -1.11 6.79 -9.61
C ALA A 46 -1.17 7.54 -8.28
N SER A 47 -1.02 6.82 -7.17
CA SER A 47 -0.95 7.37 -5.81
C SER A 47 -0.06 6.48 -4.95
N SER A 48 0.60 7.06 -3.94
CA SER A 48 1.32 6.29 -2.92
C SER A 48 0.97 6.82 -1.51
N PHE A 49 1.66 6.36 -0.48
CA PHE A 49 1.44 6.90 0.87
C PHE A 49 1.90 8.35 1.00
N THR A 50 2.90 8.76 0.22
CA THR A 50 3.54 10.10 0.26
C THR A 50 3.26 10.95 -0.97
N THR A 51 2.65 10.36 -2.02
CA THR A 51 2.35 11.08 -3.27
C THR A 51 0.84 11.11 -3.50
N PRO A 52 0.22 12.31 -3.58
CA PRO A 52 -1.19 12.46 -3.93
C PRO A 52 -1.53 11.83 -5.28
N THR A 53 -2.80 11.51 -5.48
CA THR A 53 -3.26 10.99 -6.77
C THR A 53 -2.82 11.93 -7.90
N THR A 54 -2.04 11.38 -8.80
CA THR A 54 -1.43 12.08 -9.92
C THR A 54 -1.90 11.45 -11.22
N LEU A 55 -2.42 12.27 -12.13
CA LEU A 55 -2.75 11.89 -13.48
C LEU A 55 -1.49 12.01 -14.35
N LEU A 56 -1.07 10.90 -14.90
CA LEU A 56 0.09 10.77 -15.76
C LEU A 56 -0.36 10.51 -17.20
N ARG A 57 0.24 11.21 -18.15
CA ARG A 57 0.06 10.97 -19.59
C ARG A 57 1.23 10.15 -20.10
N GLY A 58 0.93 9.05 -20.74
CA GLY A 58 1.89 8.19 -21.42
C GLY A 58 1.83 8.33 -22.94
N ASP A 59 2.93 8.06 -23.61
CA ASP A 59 3.07 8.09 -25.05
C ASP A 59 3.61 6.78 -25.64
N ALA A 60 3.87 6.76 -26.94
CA ALA A 60 4.41 5.61 -27.66
C ALA A 60 5.74 5.08 -27.12
N SER A 61 6.56 5.92 -26.49
CA SER A 61 7.82 5.49 -25.85
C SER A 61 7.63 4.77 -24.53
N GLY A 62 6.44 4.93 -23.90
CA GLY A 62 6.15 4.48 -22.55
C GLY A 62 6.58 5.48 -21.47
N ALA A 63 7.09 6.66 -21.85
CA ALA A 63 7.39 7.73 -20.92
C ALA A 63 6.10 8.27 -20.28
N LEU A 64 6.12 8.48 -18.97
CA LEU A 64 5.03 9.06 -18.22
C LEU A 64 5.36 10.50 -17.83
N THR A 65 4.48 11.43 -18.17
CA THR A 65 4.59 12.84 -17.78
C THR A 65 3.41 13.24 -16.89
N GLU A 66 3.69 14.00 -15.84
CA GLU A 66 2.63 14.51 -14.96
C GLU A 66 1.77 15.54 -15.70
N ALA A 67 0.48 15.29 -15.77
CA ALA A 67 -0.50 16.21 -16.34
C ALA A 67 -1.24 16.99 -15.25
N LYS A 68 -1.58 16.33 -14.14
CA LYS A 68 -2.28 16.96 -13.02
C LYS A 68 -2.05 16.15 -11.73
N ARG A 69 -1.95 16.86 -10.61
CA ARG A 69 -1.82 16.25 -9.28
C ARG A 69 -2.88 16.81 -8.35
N ALA A 70 -3.46 15.95 -7.51
CA ALA A 70 -4.31 16.38 -6.42
C ALA A 70 -3.49 17.15 -5.37
N PRO A 71 -4.07 18.10 -4.63
CA PRO A 71 -3.32 18.87 -3.63
C PRO A 71 -2.87 17.98 -2.46
N ALA A 72 -1.65 18.19 -2.02
CA ALA A 72 -1.18 17.78 -0.71
C ALA A 72 -1.46 18.91 0.28
N HIS A 73 -2.09 18.58 1.41
CA HIS A 73 -2.39 19.55 2.47
C HIS A 73 -1.49 19.37 3.69
N PHE A 74 -0.43 18.59 3.55
CA PHE A 74 0.62 18.41 4.55
C PHE A 74 1.97 18.23 3.85
N ASP A 75 3.06 18.48 4.59
CA ASP A 75 4.41 18.30 4.08
C ASP A 75 4.78 16.81 4.07
N THR A 76 5.20 16.32 2.93
CA THR A 76 5.68 14.95 2.75
C THR A 76 7.21 14.87 2.67
N SER A 77 7.91 16.00 2.76
CA SER A 77 9.37 16.03 2.75
C SER A 77 9.93 15.28 3.96
N GLY A 78 10.90 14.41 3.75
CA GLY A 78 11.47 13.56 4.79
C GLY A 78 10.64 12.31 5.15
N LEU A 79 9.43 12.16 4.59
CA LEU A 79 8.67 10.92 4.76
C LEU A 79 9.14 9.87 3.76
N GLU A 80 9.38 8.68 4.27
CA GLU A 80 9.68 7.48 3.48
C GLU A 80 8.61 6.42 3.72
N THR A 81 8.43 5.54 2.73
CA THR A 81 7.66 4.31 2.88
C THR A 81 8.58 3.11 2.73
N ARG A 82 8.55 2.20 3.68
CA ARG A 82 9.30 0.94 3.63
C ARG A 82 8.32 -0.22 3.64
N GLN A 83 8.63 -1.26 2.86
CA GLN A 83 7.92 -2.53 2.91
C GLN A 83 8.74 -3.55 3.68
N HIS A 84 8.09 -4.23 4.62
CA HIS A 84 8.68 -5.34 5.36
C HIS A 84 7.82 -6.58 5.20
N TRP A 85 8.47 -7.73 5.43
CA TRP A 85 7.81 -9.02 5.44
C TRP A 85 7.97 -9.66 6.81
N VAL A 86 6.89 -10.26 7.30
CA VAL A 86 6.84 -10.96 8.58
C VAL A 86 6.23 -12.35 8.37
N THR A 87 6.52 -13.25 9.30
CA THR A 87 5.98 -14.62 9.28
C THR A 87 4.95 -14.76 10.39
N SER A 88 3.73 -15.15 10.02
CA SER A 88 2.65 -15.47 10.95
C SER A 88 2.89 -16.77 11.71
N ALA A 89 2.09 -17.04 12.71
CA ALA A 89 2.24 -18.21 13.60
C ALA A 89 2.20 -19.56 12.85
N ASP A 90 1.48 -19.63 11.73
CA ASP A 90 1.39 -20.84 10.90
C ASP A 90 2.46 -20.93 9.79
N GLY A 91 3.45 -20.02 9.78
CA GLY A 91 4.50 -19.98 8.77
C GLY A 91 4.17 -19.15 7.52
N THR A 92 2.97 -18.60 7.41
CA THR A 92 2.58 -17.76 6.28
C THR A 92 3.34 -16.44 6.31
N ARG A 93 3.96 -16.06 5.19
CA ARG A 93 4.62 -14.77 5.03
C ARG A 93 3.63 -13.73 4.54
N LEU A 94 3.65 -12.55 5.14
CA LEU A 94 2.83 -11.43 4.75
C LEU A 94 3.60 -10.11 4.81
N PRO A 95 3.33 -9.16 3.90
CA PRO A 95 3.96 -7.86 3.92
C PRO A 95 3.15 -6.84 4.72
N TYR A 96 3.84 -5.78 5.11
CA TYR A 96 3.23 -4.54 5.55
C TYR A 96 4.05 -3.34 5.08
N PHE A 97 3.40 -2.21 4.91
CA PHE A 97 4.05 -0.94 4.67
C PHE A 97 4.11 -0.13 5.96
N ILE A 98 5.24 0.56 6.16
CA ILE A 98 5.39 1.56 7.21
C ILE A 98 5.83 2.88 6.59
N THR A 99 5.15 3.97 6.95
CA THR A 99 5.41 5.32 6.43
C THR A 99 5.67 6.29 7.59
N GLY A 100 6.69 7.11 7.47
CA GLY A 100 7.06 8.14 8.44
C GLY A 100 8.47 8.67 8.21
N ASP A 101 8.95 9.48 9.13
CA ASP A 101 10.33 9.97 9.16
C ASP A 101 11.20 9.04 10.04
N PHE A 102 11.99 8.21 9.39
CA PHE A 102 12.83 7.22 10.07
C PHE A 102 14.06 7.82 10.77
N SER A 103 14.35 9.10 10.57
CA SER A 103 15.44 9.78 11.28
C SER A 103 15.11 10.05 12.76
N LEU A 104 13.83 10.03 13.12
CA LEU A 104 13.32 10.39 14.43
C LEU A 104 13.35 9.27 15.48
N GLY A 105 13.75 8.04 15.09
CA GLY A 105 13.75 6.86 15.98
C GLY A 105 12.35 6.35 16.32
N ALA A 106 12.20 5.68 17.48
CA ALA A 106 10.91 5.11 17.90
C ALA A 106 9.85 6.19 18.16
N ARG A 107 8.67 6.03 17.58
CA ARG A 107 7.58 7.03 17.64
C ARG A 107 6.21 6.37 17.84
N PRO A 108 5.18 7.15 18.27
CA PRO A 108 3.81 6.65 18.22
C PRO A 108 3.48 6.10 16.84
N THR A 109 2.92 4.91 16.80
CA THR A 109 2.67 4.18 15.56
C THR A 109 1.23 3.74 15.48
N LEU A 110 0.53 4.18 14.43
CA LEU A 110 -0.84 3.78 14.15
C LEU A 110 -0.83 2.61 13.17
N VAL A 111 -1.27 1.44 13.63
CA VAL A 111 -1.37 0.24 12.80
C VAL A 111 -2.82 0.07 12.35
N GLY A 112 -3.08 0.25 11.06
CA GLY A 112 -4.37 -0.03 10.44
C GLY A 112 -4.55 -1.53 10.18
N GLY A 113 -5.79 -1.95 9.86
CA GLY A 113 -6.04 -3.31 9.43
C GLY A 113 -7.47 -3.51 8.93
N TYR A 114 -7.64 -4.51 8.06
CA TYR A 114 -8.95 -4.91 7.56
C TYR A 114 -9.09 -6.44 7.50
N GLY A 115 -8.31 -7.11 6.65
CA GLY A 115 -8.19 -8.57 6.57
C GLY A 115 -9.52 -9.28 6.34
N GLY A 116 -10.24 -8.99 5.27
CA GLY A 116 -11.50 -9.66 4.95
C GLY A 116 -12.11 -9.25 3.62
N PHE A 117 -13.13 -9.99 3.19
CA PHE A 117 -13.97 -9.70 2.02
C PHE A 117 -13.20 -9.49 0.71
N GLU A 118 -12.01 -10.09 0.57
CA GLU A 118 -11.12 -9.90 -0.60
C GLU A 118 -10.75 -8.43 -0.86
N VAL A 119 -10.90 -7.53 0.13
CA VAL A 119 -10.53 -6.13 -0.03
C VAL A 119 -9.03 -5.99 0.06
N SER A 120 -8.39 -5.64 -1.07
CA SER A 120 -6.95 -5.37 -1.13
C SER A 120 -6.66 -3.97 -0.57
N LEU A 121 -5.80 -3.89 0.44
CA LEU A 121 -5.27 -2.62 0.94
C LEU A 121 -4.02 -2.25 0.15
N THR A 122 -4.19 -1.40 -0.84
CA THR A 122 -3.07 -0.88 -1.65
C THR A 122 -2.60 0.48 -1.12
N PRO A 123 -1.36 0.91 -1.46
CA PRO A 123 -0.85 2.21 -1.08
C PRO A 123 -1.78 3.36 -1.51
N ALA A 124 -2.09 4.28 -0.60
CA ALA A 124 -2.98 5.40 -0.88
C ALA A 124 -2.62 6.64 -0.07
N PHE A 125 -2.64 7.79 -0.72
CA PHE A 125 -2.47 9.09 -0.08
C PHE A 125 -3.69 9.48 0.76
N SER A 126 -3.44 10.09 1.90
CA SER A 126 -4.51 10.57 2.77
C SER A 126 -4.09 11.87 3.45
N ASN A 127 -4.71 12.98 3.05
CA ASN A 127 -4.49 14.28 3.71
C ASN A 127 -4.86 14.24 5.20
N VAL A 128 -5.94 13.55 5.57
CA VAL A 128 -6.36 13.42 6.98
C VAL A 128 -5.29 12.72 7.81
N ARG A 129 -4.75 11.61 7.31
CA ARG A 129 -3.67 10.88 7.99
C ARG A 129 -2.39 11.74 8.04
N GLY A 130 -2.09 12.46 6.96
CA GLY A 130 -0.95 13.36 6.91
C GLY A 130 -1.01 14.40 8.00
N ILE A 131 -2.03 15.23 7.98
CA ILE A 131 -2.22 16.35 8.91
C ILE A 131 -2.34 15.87 10.37
N ALA A 132 -3.18 14.85 10.61
CA ALA A 132 -3.48 14.42 11.96
C ALA A 132 -2.40 13.53 12.59
N TRP A 133 -1.50 12.93 11.79
CA TRP A 133 -0.61 11.90 12.30
C TRP A 133 0.84 11.99 11.79
N LEU A 134 1.05 12.01 10.47
CA LEU A 134 2.42 11.93 9.91
C LEU A 134 3.21 13.22 10.11
N GLU A 135 2.60 14.40 9.98
CA GLU A 135 3.25 15.70 10.23
C GLU A 135 3.75 15.87 11.66
N GLN A 136 3.20 15.08 12.60
CA GLN A 136 3.63 15.08 14.01
C GLN A 136 4.84 14.15 14.22
N GLY A 137 5.41 13.61 13.16
CA GLY A 137 6.55 12.71 13.19
C GLY A 137 6.19 11.27 13.60
N ASN A 138 4.91 10.89 13.55
CA ASN A 138 4.45 9.56 13.92
C ASN A 138 4.50 8.59 12.74
N PHE A 139 4.55 7.27 12.99
CA PHE A 139 4.50 6.24 11.96
C PHE A 139 3.07 5.77 11.68
N TYR A 140 2.80 5.45 10.41
CA TYR A 140 1.62 4.72 9.98
C TYR A 140 2.03 3.37 9.39
N VAL A 141 1.36 2.31 9.81
CA VAL A 141 1.57 0.95 9.32
C VAL A 141 0.28 0.43 8.67
N GLN A 142 0.42 -0.11 7.47
CA GLN A 142 -0.65 -0.78 6.73
C GLN A 142 -0.25 -2.23 6.46
N PRO A 143 -0.74 -3.19 7.27
CA PRO A 143 -0.51 -4.60 7.00
C PRO A 143 -1.43 -5.12 5.88
N ASN A 144 -0.91 -6.05 5.10
CA ASN A 144 -1.65 -6.79 4.08
C ASN A 144 -2.01 -8.16 4.61
N LEU A 145 -3.00 -8.17 5.50
CA LEU A 145 -3.42 -9.36 6.23
C LEU A 145 -4.17 -10.33 5.32
N ARG A 146 -4.08 -11.63 5.61
CA ARG A 146 -4.96 -12.62 5.01
C ARG A 146 -6.43 -12.22 5.20
N GLY A 147 -7.27 -12.68 4.29
CA GLY A 147 -8.67 -12.23 4.19
C GLY A 147 -8.89 -11.11 3.20
N GLY A 148 -7.83 -10.33 2.86
CA GLY A 148 -7.81 -9.43 1.72
C GLY A 148 -7.69 -10.15 0.38
N GLY A 149 -7.56 -9.38 -0.70
CA GLY A 149 -7.42 -9.89 -2.08
C GLY A 149 -6.01 -9.71 -2.68
N GLU A 150 -5.03 -9.27 -1.90
CA GLU A 150 -3.73 -8.83 -2.38
C GLU A 150 -2.96 -9.93 -3.14
N PHE A 151 -3.13 -11.18 -2.71
CA PHE A 151 -2.47 -12.36 -3.29
C PHE A 151 -3.45 -13.36 -3.93
N GLY A 152 -4.61 -12.86 -4.36
CA GLY A 152 -5.62 -13.67 -5.02
C GLY A 152 -6.64 -14.32 -4.07
N PRO A 153 -7.59 -15.12 -4.61
CA PRO A 153 -8.72 -15.64 -3.85
C PRO A 153 -8.34 -16.54 -2.66
N GLU A 154 -7.22 -17.24 -2.76
CA GLU A 154 -6.74 -18.11 -1.66
C GLU A 154 -6.30 -17.31 -0.44
N TRP A 155 -5.81 -16.07 -0.64
CA TRP A 155 -5.45 -15.17 0.44
C TRP A 155 -6.64 -14.85 1.34
N HIS A 156 -7.84 -14.83 0.76
CA HIS A 156 -9.09 -14.68 1.49
C HIS A 156 -9.62 -16.01 2.05
N SER A 157 -9.75 -17.03 1.20
CA SER A 157 -10.49 -18.25 1.54
C SER A 157 -9.87 -19.04 2.69
N GLN A 158 -8.54 -18.99 2.87
CA GLN A 158 -7.85 -19.73 3.93
C GLN A 158 -8.13 -19.24 5.37
N VAL A 159 -8.77 -18.08 5.51
CA VAL A 159 -9.01 -17.45 6.83
C VAL A 159 -10.48 -17.15 7.09
N VAL A 160 -11.38 -17.79 6.37
CA VAL A 160 -12.83 -17.63 6.61
C VAL A 160 -13.36 -18.56 7.70
N LYS A 161 -14.51 -18.23 8.26
CA LYS A 161 -15.22 -19.03 9.26
C LYS A 161 -14.34 -19.36 10.47
N THR A 162 -14.13 -20.63 10.76
CA THR A 162 -13.35 -21.12 11.91
C THR A 162 -11.87 -20.76 11.86
N ASN A 163 -11.34 -20.42 10.68
CA ASN A 163 -9.95 -20.02 10.49
C ASN A 163 -9.72 -18.51 10.68
N ARG A 164 -10.75 -17.76 11.08
CA ARG A 164 -10.65 -16.30 11.27
C ARG A 164 -9.54 -15.86 12.23
N HIS A 165 -9.22 -16.69 13.23
CA HIS A 165 -8.15 -16.43 14.21
C HIS A 165 -6.78 -16.17 13.54
N LYS A 166 -6.52 -16.74 12.36
CA LYS A 166 -5.27 -16.53 11.63
C LYS A 166 -5.05 -15.06 11.23
N VAL A 167 -6.12 -14.29 11.03
CA VAL A 167 -5.99 -12.85 10.72
C VAL A 167 -5.50 -12.07 11.94
N TRP A 168 -5.90 -12.47 13.15
CA TRP A 168 -5.37 -11.88 14.39
C TRP A 168 -3.92 -12.27 14.62
N GLU A 169 -3.55 -13.51 14.27
CA GLU A 169 -2.15 -13.98 14.33
C GLU A 169 -1.27 -13.20 13.35
N ASP A 170 -1.76 -12.94 12.13
CA ASP A 170 -1.09 -12.09 11.15
C ASP A 170 -0.87 -10.68 11.69
N HIS A 171 -1.93 -10.08 12.23
CA HIS A 171 -1.87 -8.72 12.77
C HIS A 171 -0.90 -8.65 13.96
N LYS A 172 -0.96 -9.64 14.87
CA LYS A 172 -0.05 -9.74 16.00
C LYS A 172 1.41 -9.83 15.53
N ALA A 173 1.70 -10.65 14.52
CA ALA A 173 3.05 -10.78 13.97
C ALA A 173 3.59 -9.44 13.44
N VAL A 174 2.74 -8.63 12.79
CA VAL A 174 3.12 -7.29 12.34
C VAL A 174 3.42 -6.36 13.52
N LEU A 175 2.57 -6.36 14.57
CA LEU A 175 2.79 -5.54 15.76
C LEU A 175 4.11 -5.88 16.44
N GLU A 176 4.42 -7.18 16.58
CA GLU A 176 5.65 -7.66 17.18
C GLU A 176 6.89 -7.29 16.34
N ASP A 177 6.82 -7.36 15.02
CA ASP A 177 7.91 -6.97 14.11
C ASP A 177 8.17 -5.46 14.15
N VAL A 178 7.12 -4.63 14.21
CA VAL A 178 7.24 -3.16 14.37
C VAL A 178 8.03 -2.83 15.64
N VAL A 179 7.77 -3.52 16.74
CA VAL A 179 8.49 -3.36 18.00
C VAL A 179 9.92 -3.88 17.89
N ALA A 180 10.11 -5.08 17.33
CA ALA A 180 11.42 -5.71 17.19
C ALA A 180 12.37 -4.89 16.32
N ARG A 181 11.84 -4.20 15.30
CA ARG A 181 12.63 -3.26 14.46
C ARG A 181 12.92 -1.93 15.13
N GLY A 182 12.37 -1.66 16.31
CA GLY A 182 12.59 -0.42 17.04
C GLY A 182 11.82 0.78 16.50
N TYR A 183 10.75 0.57 15.70
CA TYR A 183 9.91 1.66 15.21
C TYR A 183 8.98 2.21 16.28
N ALA A 184 8.56 1.37 17.22
CA ALA A 184 7.74 1.76 18.37
C ALA A 184 8.03 0.86 19.57
N THR A 185 7.75 1.37 20.78
CA THR A 185 7.57 0.52 21.95
C THR A 185 6.14 0.00 22.01
N PRO A 186 5.84 -1.09 22.75
CA PRO A 186 4.44 -1.57 22.88
C PRO A 186 3.47 -0.48 23.36
N ALA A 187 3.92 0.42 24.24
CA ALA A 187 3.10 1.53 24.75
C ALA A 187 2.84 2.65 23.74
N GLN A 188 3.55 2.66 22.62
CA GLN A 188 3.42 3.64 21.55
C GLN A 188 2.57 3.15 20.37
N ILE A 189 2.08 1.90 20.41
CA ILE A 189 1.25 1.34 19.35
C ILE A 189 -0.22 1.62 19.61
N ALA A 190 -0.87 2.21 18.61
CA ALA A 190 -2.33 2.29 18.52
C ALA A 190 -2.80 1.45 17.34
N ILE A 191 -3.91 0.74 17.49
CA ILE A 191 -4.54 -0.05 16.42
C ILE A 191 -5.82 0.62 15.96
N ARG A 192 -6.10 0.52 14.66
CA ARG A 192 -7.29 1.10 14.03
C ARG A 192 -7.90 0.14 13.02
N GLY A 193 -9.19 -0.11 13.17
CA GLY A 193 -9.98 -0.86 12.20
C GLY A 193 -11.35 -0.25 11.99
N GLY A 194 -11.89 -0.39 10.79
CA GLY A 194 -13.25 0.02 10.44
C GLY A 194 -14.02 -1.17 9.89
N SER A 195 -15.33 -1.27 10.16
CA SER A 195 -16.17 -2.39 9.69
C SER A 195 -15.55 -3.75 10.09
N ASN A 196 -15.23 -4.61 9.12
CA ASN A 196 -14.52 -5.87 9.37
C ASN A 196 -13.18 -5.66 10.11
N GLY A 197 -12.48 -4.57 9.87
CA GLY A 197 -11.28 -4.20 10.63
C GLY A 197 -11.59 -3.85 12.10
N GLY A 198 -12.82 -3.46 12.43
CA GLY A 198 -13.25 -3.28 13.82
C GLY A 198 -13.41 -4.59 14.59
N LEU A 199 -13.60 -5.71 13.90
CA LEU A 199 -13.52 -7.05 14.50
C LEU A 199 -12.08 -7.53 14.69
N LEU A 200 -11.13 -6.90 13.99
CA LEU A 200 -9.71 -7.20 14.09
C LEU A 200 -9.11 -6.56 15.34
N THR A 201 -9.55 -5.34 15.68
CA THR A 201 -9.05 -4.50 16.77
C THR A 201 -9.97 -4.54 17.99
#